data_59a43a535ad126673bcd7bfceaf54cc3
#
_entry.id   59a43a535ad126673bcd7bfceaf54cc3
#
_cell.length_a   1.000
_cell.length_b   1.000
_cell.length_c   1.000
_cell.angle_alpha   90.00
_cell.angle_beta   90.00
_cell.angle_gamma   90.00
#
_symmetry.space_group_name_H-M   'P 1'
#
loop_
_entity.id
_entity.type
_entity.pdbx_description
1 polymer ?
#
loop_
_entity_poly.entity_id
_entity_poly.type
_entity_poly.pdbx_seq_one_letter_code
_entity_poly.pdbx_strand_id
1 'polypeptide(L)'
;MINDPLVKQLLTSIVEDESNLPIVEALNDGVETDEEIANETGIKLNIVRKILYRLYDMGIASYKRSKDPDTQWFTYSWKFEKDEIINRINKDSENYLAMLNEELEREENNMFFICPLGHVRLDFDEASDYEFLCPACGEELEFQDNAETIEQIKEDIKMVESNFNSFTEKNK
;
A
#
# COMPACT_ATOMS: atom_id res chain seq x y z
N MET A 1 17.49 -3.94 0.87
CA MET A 1 16.27 -3.23 0.45
C MET A 1 15.04 -4.16 0.45
N ILE A 2 15.03 -5.27 -0.29
CA ILE A 2 13.86 -6.19 -0.38
C ILE A 2 13.44 -6.77 0.98
N ASN A 3 14.37 -6.95 1.91
CA ASN A 3 14.08 -7.43 3.27
C ASN A 3 13.51 -6.35 4.22
N ASP A 4 13.34 -5.11 3.77
CA ASP A 4 12.66 -4.08 4.56
C ASP A 4 11.16 -4.38 4.62
N PRO A 5 10.52 -4.28 5.80
CA PRO A 5 9.10 -4.62 5.96
C PRO A 5 8.17 -3.84 5.03
N LEU A 6 8.43 -2.54 4.80
CA LEU A 6 7.61 -1.71 3.92
C LEU A 6 7.75 -2.13 2.46
N VAL A 7 8.99 -2.43 2.03
CA VAL A 7 9.26 -2.94 0.68
C VAL A 7 8.60 -4.31 0.48
N LYS A 8 8.75 -5.20 1.46
CA LYS A 8 8.14 -6.53 1.40
C LYS A 8 6.62 -6.45 1.31
N GLN A 9 5.99 -5.59 2.10
CA GLN A 9 4.54 -5.39 2.08
C GLN A 9 4.06 -4.88 0.71
N LEU A 10 4.75 -3.87 0.15
CA LEU A 10 4.44 -3.34 -1.18
C LEU A 10 4.58 -4.44 -2.25
N LEU A 11 5.71 -5.14 -2.26
CA LEU A 11 5.97 -6.19 -3.25
C LEU A 11 4.96 -7.34 -3.14
N THR A 12 4.64 -7.80 -1.93
CA THR A 12 3.63 -8.86 -1.71
C THR A 12 2.26 -8.46 -2.27
N SER A 13 1.85 -7.19 -2.11
CA SER A 13 0.59 -6.70 -2.68
C SER A 13 0.56 -6.74 -4.21
N ILE A 14 1.72 -6.57 -4.87
CA ILE A 14 1.86 -6.60 -6.32
C ILE A 14 1.90 -8.03 -6.86
N VAL A 15 2.67 -8.91 -6.21
CA VAL A 15 2.83 -10.30 -6.65
C VAL A 15 1.69 -11.23 -6.25
N GLU A 16 0.74 -10.74 -5.44
CA GLU A 16 -0.47 -11.40 -4.92
C GLU A 16 -0.21 -12.56 -3.94
N ASP A 17 0.91 -13.26 -4.07
CA ASP A 17 1.28 -14.40 -3.24
C ASP A 17 2.77 -14.32 -2.87
N GLU A 18 3.10 -14.51 -1.61
CA GLU A 18 4.51 -14.49 -1.15
C GLU A 18 5.39 -15.53 -1.88
N SER A 19 4.81 -16.62 -2.37
CA SER A 19 5.53 -17.62 -3.17
C SER A 19 6.08 -17.08 -4.48
N ASN A 20 5.60 -15.92 -4.94
CA ASN A 20 6.09 -15.23 -6.14
C ASN A 20 7.20 -14.19 -5.84
N LEU A 21 7.50 -13.89 -4.57
CA LEU A 21 8.59 -12.96 -4.20
C LEU A 21 9.96 -13.36 -4.77
N PRO A 22 10.32 -14.64 -4.88
CA PRO A 22 11.57 -15.06 -5.52
C PRO A 22 11.79 -14.50 -6.93
N ILE A 23 10.71 -14.20 -7.68
CA ILE A 23 10.81 -13.53 -9.00
C ILE A 23 11.41 -12.14 -8.88
N VAL A 24 10.97 -11.38 -7.87
CA VAL A 24 11.49 -10.03 -7.60
C VAL A 24 12.91 -10.07 -7.07
N GLU A 25 13.23 -11.07 -6.25
CA GLU A 25 14.58 -11.28 -5.72
C GLU A 25 15.56 -11.58 -6.86
N ALA A 26 15.22 -12.52 -7.75
CA ALA A 26 16.03 -12.84 -8.92
C ALA A 26 16.25 -11.62 -9.82
N LEU A 27 15.19 -10.85 -10.09
CA LEU A 27 15.28 -9.62 -10.88
C LEU A 27 16.17 -8.56 -10.20
N ASN A 28 16.06 -8.41 -8.88
CA ASN A 28 16.91 -7.50 -8.10
C ASN A 28 18.40 -7.94 -8.12
N ASP A 29 18.65 -9.24 -8.17
CA ASP A 29 20.00 -9.81 -8.21
C ASP A 29 20.62 -9.76 -9.62
N GLY A 30 19.86 -9.27 -10.59
CA GLY A 30 20.33 -8.99 -11.93
C GLY A 30 20.04 -10.09 -12.96
N VAL A 31 19.12 -11.00 -12.65
CA VAL A 31 18.63 -11.96 -13.64
C VAL A 31 17.67 -11.23 -14.57
N GLU A 32 17.99 -11.17 -15.85
CA GLU A 32 17.35 -10.26 -16.78
C GLU A 32 16.23 -10.88 -17.63
N THR A 33 16.26 -12.20 -17.84
CA THR A 33 15.28 -12.84 -18.73
C THR A 33 14.22 -13.62 -17.94
N ASP A 34 13.00 -13.62 -18.45
CA ASP A 34 11.89 -14.37 -17.86
C ASP A 34 12.16 -15.88 -17.79
N GLU A 35 12.89 -16.43 -18.76
CA GLU A 35 13.27 -17.85 -18.78
C GLU A 35 14.32 -18.18 -17.71
N GLU A 36 15.33 -17.33 -17.53
CA GLU A 36 16.34 -17.49 -16.46
C GLU A 36 15.70 -17.37 -15.08
N ILE A 37 14.82 -16.37 -14.87
CA ILE A 37 14.06 -16.21 -13.63
C ILE A 37 13.21 -17.46 -13.35
N ALA A 38 12.52 -18.01 -14.35
CA ALA A 38 11.73 -19.23 -14.19
C ALA A 38 12.60 -20.43 -13.80
N ASN A 39 13.78 -20.56 -14.41
CA ASN A 39 14.73 -21.65 -14.12
C ASN A 39 15.32 -21.54 -12.70
N GLU A 40 15.71 -20.34 -12.28
CA GLU A 40 16.29 -20.12 -10.94
C GLU A 40 15.27 -20.26 -9.81
N THR A 41 14.06 -19.76 -10.02
CA THR A 41 13.01 -19.76 -8.99
C THR A 41 12.20 -21.07 -8.97
N GLY A 42 12.22 -21.84 -10.04
CA GLY A 42 11.36 -23.01 -10.22
C GLY A 42 9.89 -22.65 -10.46
N ILE A 43 9.58 -21.37 -10.65
CA ILE A 43 8.23 -20.88 -10.90
C ILE A 43 7.92 -21.00 -12.40
N LYS A 44 6.69 -21.38 -12.73
CA LYS A 44 6.28 -21.55 -14.12
C LYS A 44 6.42 -20.25 -14.91
N LEU A 45 6.98 -20.33 -16.12
CA LEU A 45 7.26 -19.19 -16.99
C LEU A 45 6.06 -18.26 -17.22
N ASN A 46 4.86 -18.80 -17.36
CA ASN A 46 3.66 -17.97 -17.51
C ASN A 46 3.33 -17.14 -16.25
N ILE A 47 3.64 -17.65 -15.07
CA ILE A 47 3.50 -16.91 -13.80
C ILE A 47 4.56 -15.82 -13.73
N VAL A 48 5.83 -16.15 -14.03
CA VAL A 48 6.93 -15.19 -14.09
C VAL A 48 6.57 -14.02 -15.00
N ARG A 49 6.13 -14.29 -16.22
CA ARG A 49 5.69 -13.25 -17.18
C ARG A 49 4.54 -12.40 -16.62
N LYS A 50 3.53 -13.00 -16.03
CA LYS A 50 2.41 -12.28 -15.40
C LYS A 50 2.91 -11.31 -14.33
N ILE A 51 3.81 -11.75 -13.45
CA ILE A 51 4.36 -10.92 -12.38
C ILE A 51 5.26 -9.81 -12.94
N LEU A 52 6.13 -10.10 -13.89
CA LEU A 52 6.98 -9.09 -14.53
C LEU A 52 6.16 -7.98 -15.19
N TYR A 53 5.07 -8.30 -15.88
CA TYR A 53 4.18 -7.29 -16.47
C TYR A 53 3.46 -6.47 -15.41
N ARG A 54 3.08 -7.05 -14.26
CA ARG A 54 2.52 -6.29 -13.15
C ARG A 54 3.53 -5.32 -12.54
N LEU A 55 4.76 -5.77 -12.33
CA LEU A 55 5.85 -4.90 -11.85
C LEU A 55 6.08 -3.75 -12.84
N TYR A 56 6.00 -4.02 -14.13
CA TYR A 56 6.10 -3.01 -15.19
C TYR A 56 4.94 -2.01 -15.14
N ASP A 57 3.70 -2.47 -15.03
CA ASP A 57 2.52 -1.60 -14.94
C ASP A 57 2.57 -0.69 -13.71
N MET A 58 3.23 -1.14 -12.64
CA MET A 58 3.46 -0.35 -11.42
C MET A 58 4.73 0.51 -11.48
N GLY A 59 5.48 0.48 -12.58
CA GLY A 59 6.74 1.22 -12.76
C GLY A 59 7.95 0.64 -12.02
N ILE A 60 7.80 -0.48 -11.34
CA ILE A 60 8.85 -1.13 -10.51
C ILE A 60 9.82 -1.96 -11.35
N ALA A 61 9.40 -2.37 -12.52
CA ALA A 61 10.26 -3.00 -13.51
C ALA A 61 10.16 -2.29 -14.85
N SER A 62 11.24 -2.32 -15.60
CA SER A 62 11.29 -1.90 -16.99
C SER A 62 11.89 -3.02 -17.84
N TYR A 63 11.71 -2.95 -19.17
CA TYR A 63 12.34 -3.89 -20.07
C TYR A 63 12.87 -3.22 -21.32
N LYS A 64 13.90 -3.84 -21.89
CA LYS A 64 14.41 -3.56 -23.23
C LYS A 64 14.08 -4.74 -24.13
N ARG A 65 13.54 -4.45 -25.30
CA ARG A 65 13.31 -5.43 -26.36
C ARG A 65 14.45 -5.36 -27.37
N SER A 66 15.13 -6.47 -27.57
CA SER A 66 16.13 -6.65 -28.62
C SER A 66 15.68 -7.71 -29.61
N LYS A 67 16.13 -7.58 -30.86
CA LYS A 67 15.85 -8.57 -31.91
C LYS A 67 17.16 -9.26 -32.25
N ASP A 68 17.18 -10.57 -32.14
CA ASP A 68 18.30 -11.39 -32.57
C ASP A 68 18.48 -11.26 -34.09
N PRO A 69 19.67 -10.88 -34.59
CA PRO A 69 19.88 -10.66 -36.03
C PRO A 69 19.82 -11.96 -36.85
N ASP A 70 20.15 -13.10 -36.24
CA ASP A 70 20.21 -14.38 -36.92
C ASP A 70 18.87 -15.11 -36.91
N THR A 71 18.23 -15.21 -35.75
CA THR A 71 16.97 -15.93 -35.55
C THR A 71 15.73 -15.07 -35.78
N GLN A 72 15.88 -13.75 -35.82
CA GLN A 72 14.80 -12.76 -35.88
C GLN A 72 13.82 -12.80 -34.67
N TRP A 73 14.14 -13.55 -33.64
CA TRP A 73 13.35 -13.62 -32.40
C TRP A 73 13.56 -12.38 -31.53
N PHE A 74 12.54 -12.00 -30.77
CA PHE A 74 12.62 -10.92 -29.80
C PHE A 74 12.95 -11.48 -28.44
N THR A 75 13.95 -10.86 -27.78
CA THR A 75 14.32 -11.11 -26.39
C THR A 75 13.97 -9.89 -25.56
N TYR A 76 13.43 -10.12 -24.38
CA TYR A 76 13.10 -9.08 -23.41
C TYR A 76 14.08 -9.18 -22.25
N SER A 77 14.81 -8.09 -21.99
CA SER A 77 15.75 -7.95 -20.87
C SER A 77 15.10 -7.04 -19.84
N TRP A 78 14.77 -7.58 -18.70
CA TRP A 78 14.07 -6.92 -17.62
C TRP A 78 15.06 -6.27 -16.65
N LYS A 79 14.65 -5.16 -16.06
CA LYS A 79 15.41 -4.41 -15.07
C LYS A 79 14.52 -4.02 -13.91
N PHE A 80 15.05 -4.17 -12.69
CA PHE A 80 14.41 -3.74 -11.46
C PHE A 80 14.68 -2.25 -11.19
N GLU A 81 13.64 -1.45 -11.01
CA GLU A 81 13.71 -0.01 -10.80
C GLU A 81 13.62 0.31 -9.30
N LYS A 82 14.75 0.22 -8.59
CA LYS A 82 14.83 0.40 -7.13
C LYS A 82 14.33 1.76 -6.67
N ASP A 83 14.65 2.82 -7.40
CA ASP A 83 14.29 4.19 -7.06
C ASP A 83 12.77 4.38 -7.09
N GLU A 84 12.08 3.69 -8.00
CA GLU A 84 10.62 3.77 -8.08
C GLU A 84 9.92 3.12 -6.88
N ILE A 85 10.51 2.09 -6.28
CA ILE A 85 10.01 1.51 -5.03
C ILE A 85 10.13 2.53 -3.90
N ILE A 86 11.28 3.19 -3.78
CA ILE A 86 11.52 4.21 -2.75
C ILE A 86 10.53 5.35 -2.92
N ASN A 87 10.38 5.85 -4.15
CA ASN A 87 9.43 6.92 -4.47
C ASN A 87 7.99 6.53 -4.13
N ARG A 88 7.61 5.29 -4.43
CA ARG A 88 6.27 4.80 -4.15
C ARG A 88 5.99 4.68 -2.66
N ILE A 89 6.92 4.10 -1.89
CA ILE A 89 6.78 3.98 -0.43
C ILE A 89 6.72 5.35 0.21
N ASN A 90 7.55 6.30 -0.21
CA ASN A 90 7.52 7.67 0.29
C ASN A 90 6.15 8.29 0.05
N LYS A 91 5.65 8.24 -1.18
CA LYS A 91 4.35 8.80 -1.54
C LYS A 91 3.18 8.14 -0.80
N ASP A 92 3.19 6.82 -0.70
CA ASP A 92 2.13 6.08 0.00
C ASP A 92 2.15 6.39 1.51
N SER A 93 3.33 6.51 2.13
CA SER A 93 3.50 6.91 3.54
C SER A 93 3.04 8.34 3.80
N GLU A 94 3.40 9.29 2.93
CA GLU A 94 2.96 10.69 3.02
C GLU A 94 1.44 10.80 2.90
N ASN A 95 0.83 10.11 1.94
CA ASN A 95 -0.62 10.09 1.76
C ASN A 95 -1.34 9.48 2.98
N TYR A 96 -0.80 8.41 3.54
CA TYR A 96 -1.39 7.76 4.70
C TYR A 96 -1.29 8.64 5.96
N LEU A 97 -0.15 9.30 6.17
CA LEU A 97 0.01 10.29 7.25
C LEU A 97 -0.95 11.48 7.09
N ALA A 98 -1.11 11.97 5.86
CA ALA A 98 -2.08 13.05 5.59
C ALA A 98 -3.51 12.63 5.95
N MET A 99 -3.91 11.41 5.57
CA MET A 99 -5.21 10.84 5.90
C MET A 99 -5.42 10.71 7.42
N LEU A 100 -4.43 10.18 8.15
CA LEU A 100 -4.51 10.05 9.61
C LEU A 100 -4.58 11.40 10.31
N ASN A 101 -3.85 12.41 9.84
CA ASN A 101 -3.91 13.75 10.41
C ASN A 101 -5.25 14.44 10.14
N GLU A 102 -5.85 14.25 8.97
CA GLU A 102 -7.20 14.75 8.64
C GLU A 102 -8.26 14.08 9.53
N GLU A 103 -8.13 12.77 9.73
CA GLU A 103 -9.02 12.03 10.64
C GLU A 103 -8.86 12.50 12.10
N LEU A 104 -7.62 12.69 12.55
CA LEU A 104 -7.34 13.22 13.89
C LEU A 104 -7.98 14.60 14.09
N GLU A 105 -7.80 15.51 13.13
CA GLU A 105 -8.39 16.85 13.18
C GLU A 105 -9.92 16.79 13.24
N ARG A 106 -10.52 15.87 12.48
CA ARG A 106 -11.98 15.66 12.52
C ARG A 106 -12.44 15.15 13.89
N GLU A 107 -11.72 14.17 14.47
CA GLU A 107 -12.06 13.63 15.78
C GLU A 107 -11.86 14.64 16.92
N GLU A 108 -10.80 15.44 16.88
CA GLU A 108 -10.51 16.45 17.93
C GLU A 108 -11.45 17.65 17.89
N ASN A 109 -11.95 18.03 16.72
CA ASN A 109 -12.76 19.24 16.56
C ASN A 109 -14.28 19.00 16.55
N ASN A 110 -14.74 17.74 16.63
CA ASN A 110 -16.16 17.41 16.59
C ASN A 110 -16.58 16.57 17.79
N MET A 111 -17.85 16.69 18.15
CA MET A 111 -18.55 15.76 19.03
C MET A 111 -19.37 14.80 18.19
N PHE A 112 -19.32 13.51 18.52
CA PHE A 112 -20.01 12.47 17.76
C PHE A 112 -21.17 11.87 18.55
N PHE A 113 -22.20 11.50 17.81
CA PHE A 113 -23.42 10.86 18.30
C PHE A 113 -23.68 9.61 17.50
N ILE A 114 -23.96 8.51 18.19
CA ILE A 114 -24.18 7.19 17.59
C ILE A 114 -25.59 6.68 17.85
N CYS A 115 -26.11 5.94 16.90
CA CYS A 115 -27.33 5.18 17.12
C CYS A 115 -27.02 3.95 17.98
N PRO A 116 -27.79 3.68 19.07
CA PRO A 116 -27.60 2.50 19.92
C PRO A 116 -27.69 1.18 19.15
N LEU A 117 -28.39 1.18 18.00
CA LEU A 117 -28.52 0.02 17.12
C LEU A 117 -27.43 -0.03 16.01
N GLY A 118 -26.49 0.91 16.03
CA GLY A 118 -25.34 0.92 15.13
C GLY A 118 -25.62 1.39 13.68
N HIS A 119 -26.72 2.08 13.44
CA HIS A 119 -27.09 2.51 12.08
C HIS A 119 -26.25 3.68 11.56
N VAL A 120 -25.95 4.68 12.41
CA VAL A 120 -25.26 5.92 12.02
C VAL A 120 -24.32 6.39 13.14
N ARG A 121 -23.29 7.11 12.73
CA ARG A 121 -22.42 7.95 13.56
C ARG A 121 -22.35 9.32 12.91
N LEU A 122 -22.87 10.32 13.59
CA LEU A 122 -23.03 11.68 13.09
C LEU A 122 -22.23 12.65 13.97
N ASP A 123 -21.70 13.70 13.37
CA ASP A 123 -21.16 14.82 14.15
C ASP A 123 -22.31 15.68 14.72
N PHE A 124 -21.95 16.71 15.50
CA PHE A 124 -22.95 17.54 16.17
C PHE A 124 -23.90 18.24 15.19
N ASP A 125 -23.36 18.80 14.10
CA ASP A 125 -24.16 19.53 13.12
C ASP A 125 -25.12 18.60 12.37
N GLU A 126 -24.60 17.44 11.91
CA GLU A 126 -25.40 16.38 11.28
C GLU A 126 -26.48 15.85 12.23
N ALA A 127 -26.12 15.56 13.50
CA ALA A 127 -27.07 15.06 14.49
C ALA A 127 -28.17 16.10 14.81
N SER A 128 -27.80 17.38 14.85
CA SER A 128 -28.74 18.51 15.06
C SER A 128 -29.76 18.63 13.94
N ASP A 129 -29.36 18.39 12.67
CA ASP A 129 -30.27 18.40 11.52
C ASP A 129 -31.36 17.31 11.62
N TYR A 130 -31.06 16.21 12.32
CA TYR A 130 -32.02 15.14 12.62
C TYR A 130 -32.64 15.24 14.03
N GLU A 131 -32.52 16.39 14.70
CA GLU A 131 -33.02 16.57 16.07
C GLU A 131 -32.48 15.51 17.05
N PHE A 132 -31.27 15.02 16.84
CA PHE A 132 -30.61 13.92 17.57
C PHE A 132 -31.40 12.61 17.55
N LEU A 133 -32.17 12.37 16.49
CA LEU A 133 -32.81 11.09 16.21
C LEU A 133 -32.15 10.38 15.05
N CYS A 134 -32.05 9.06 15.13
CA CYS A 134 -31.50 8.26 14.07
C CYS A 134 -32.36 8.28 12.80
N PRO A 135 -31.86 8.74 11.63
CA PRO A 135 -32.66 8.82 10.41
C PRO A 135 -33.13 7.47 9.90
N ALA A 136 -32.48 6.37 10.33
CA ALA A 136 -32.82 5.00 9.89
C ALA A 136 -33.90 4.33 10.77
N CYS A 137 -33.91 4.56 12.09
CA CYS A 137 -34.81 3.85 13.00
C CYS A 137 -35.61 4.78 13.94
N GLY A 138 -35.26 6.06 14.01
CA GLY A 138 -35.94 7.05 14.89
C GLY A 138 -35.53 6.98 16.37
N GLU A 139 -34.60 6.08 16.75
CA GLU A 139 -34.06 6.03 18.10
C GLU A 139 -33.22 7.27 18.41
N GLU A 140 -33.19 7.69 19.68
CA GLU A 140 -32.38 8.80 20.15
C GLU A 140 -30.88 8.47 20.01
N LEU A 141 -30.13 9.44 19.46
CA LEU A 141 -28.69 9.30 19.31
C LEU A 141 -27.99 9.55 20.64
N GLU A 142 -27.03 8.69 20.98
CA GLU A 142 -26.23 8.81 22.20
C GLU A 142 -24.88 9.47 21.91
N PHE A 143 -24.39 10.32 22.83
CA PHE A 143 -23.07 10.90 22.76
C PHE A 143 -22.00 9.78 22.80
N GLN A 144 -21.04 9.83 21.89
CA GLN A 144 -19.90 8.94 21.87
C GLN A 144 -18.65 9.67 22.41
N ASP A 145 -18.08 9.15 23.48
CA ASP A 145 -16.73 9.53 23.89
C ASP A 145 -15.72 8.92 22.91
N ASN A 146 -14.98 9.79 22.20
CA ASN A 146 -13.99 9.40 21.20
C ASN A 146 -12.52 9.57 21.68
N ALA A 147 -12.31 9.75 22.98
CA ALA A 147 -10.96 9.94 23.54
C ALA A 147 -10.01 8.77 23.22
N GLU A 148 -10.52 7.54 23.30
CA GLU A 148 -9.73 6.33 22.95
C GLU A 148 -9.38 6.29 21.47
N THR A 149 -10.32 6.68 20.59
CA THR A 149 -10.11 6.77 19.14
C THR A 149 -9.02 7.79 18.80
N ILE A 150 -9.07 8.97 19.43
CA ILE A 150 -8.08 10.04 19.27
C ILE A 150 -6.68 9.54 19.69
N GLU A 151 -6.58 8.87 20.83
CA GLU A 151 -5.30 8.34 21.32
C GLU A 151 -4.74 7.26 20.36
N GLN A 152 -5.60 6.37 19.88
CA GLN A 152 -5.20 5.35 18.90
C GLN A 152 -4.68 5.97 17.60
N ILE A 153 -5.35 6.98 17.05
CA ILE A 153 -4.88 7.68 15.83
C ILE A 153 -3.52 8.33 16.07
N LYS A 154 -3.30 8.96 17.25
CA LYS A 154 -2.01 9.55 17.61
C LYS A 154 -0.89 8.52 17.72
N GLU A 155 -1.19 7.34 18.25
CA GLU A 155 -0.22 6.23 18.28
C GLU A 155 0.09 5.72 16.89
N ASP A 156 -0.90 5.56 16.03
CA ASP A 156 -0.74 5.12 14.65
C ASP A 156 0.12 6.12 13.85
N ILE A 157 -0.11 7.43 13.99
CA ILE A 157 0.73 8.47 13.38
C ILE A 157 2.20 8.32 13.82
N LYS A 158 2.47 8.20 15.12
CA LYS A 158 3.83 8.03 15.64
C LYS A 158 4.51 6.77 15.08
N MET A 159 3.76 5.68 14.99
CA MET A 159 4.27 4.42 14.45
C MET A 159 4.62 4.55 12.97
N VAL A 160 3.76 5.16 12.17
CA VAL A 160 3.98 5.37 10.72
C VAL A 160 5.17 6.30 10.50
N GLU A 161 5.26 7.43 11.24
CA GLU A 161 6.40 8.35 11.17
C GLU A 161 7.72 7.67 11.53
N SER A 162 7.74 6.85 12.57
CA SER A 162 8.93 6.10 12.98
C SER A 162 9.40 5.12 11.91
N ASN A 163 8.46 4.36 11.32
CA ASN A 163 8.76 3.42 10.25
C ASN A 163 9.26 4.13 8.99
N PHE A 164 8.62 5.22 8.62
CA PHE A 164 8.98 6.04 7.46
C PHE A 164 10.37 6.67 7.61
N ASN A 165 10.67 7.26 8.77
CA ASN A 165 11.98 7.82 9.05
C ASN A 165 13.08 6.76 9.00
N SER A 166 12.85 5.60 9.61
CA SER A 166 13.78 4.46 9.58
C SER A 166 14.03 3.96 8.16
N PHE A 167 12.99 3.91 7.31
CA PHE A 167 13.09 3.53 5.91
C PHE A 167 13.91 4.56 5.11
N THR A 168 13.62 5.85 5.29
CA THR A 168 14.30 6.94 4.58
C THR A 168 15.78 7.02 4.93
N GLU A 169 16.15 6.82 6.19
CA GLU A 169 17.55 6.81 6.63
C GLU A 169 18.37 5.67 6.01
N LYS A 170 17.76 4.49 5.84
CA LYS A 170 18.42 3.32 5.24
C LYS A 170 18.60 3.40 3.72
N ASN A 171 17.85 4.29 3.06
CA ASN A 171 17.81 4.37 1.59
C ASN A 171 18.31 5.74 1.05
N LYS A 172 18.97 6.53 1.91
CA LYS A 172 19.78 7.68 1.51
C LYS A 172 21.16 7.21 1.05
#